data_b86d2bce112b030b8fa0a722d3ffb388
#
_entry.id   b86d2bce112b030b8fa0a722d3ffb388
#
_cell.length_a   1.000
_cell.length_b   1.000
_cell.length_c   1.000
_cell.angle_alpha   90.00
_cell.angle_beta   90.00
_cell.angle_gamma   90.00
#
_symmetry.space_group_name_H-M   'P 1'
#
loop_
_entity.id
_entity.type
_entity.pdbx_description
1 polymer ?
#
loop_
_entity_poly.entity_id
_entity_poly.type
_entity_poly.pdbx_seq_one_letter_code
_entity_poly.pdbx_strand_id
1 'polypeptide(L)'
;MFNHRGQGGSLRSPDRPPRPLCPPWFILFCALLGMSGCAKRPDPDTVVMVIESSPANLDPRVGTDAQSERIYKLLFDALLVRDEHFNLRPALAESWDVPDPQTYVFHLRHGVRFHDGRPLTARDVKWSFDSAVNGTVISPKASTYKTVESIEAPDDYTVVFHLKEPFATLLWNISDGAIGIVPYGSGKDFSAHVIGSGPFRLAKMDQDREVVLERNDEYWGDRPRIARVDFLVVPDTTTRALEVRKGSADIALTSLTADMIAALKQEPTLSVEETPGTVYQYLAMNLRDPILKDVRVRQALAYAIDRRPMIQYLWRGEVRPARSILPPQHWAYNGEVPTYAYDPVRARQLLDEAGYRPGPDGVRFHLNMKTSTEETTRLFSAVLQQQLRQVGIALDIRSFEFATFYADVQKGAFQVFSMRWVGGNEDPDIFEHVFYSTSTPPKRANRGYYANPAVDALIDQGRRETDQAKRRQIYAELQRILAQDLPYINLWYFDNVAVHSKRLKPLAISPSGDYDFLRTAEFARASR
;
A
#
# COMPACT_ATOMS: atom_id res chain seq x y z
N MET A 1 39.20 37.08 58.91
CA MET A 1 39.28 37.09 60.39
C MET A 1 39.22 35.66 60.88
N PHE A 2 40.29 35.30 61.64
CA PHE A 2 40.46 34.15 62.55
C PHE A 2 40.30 32.75 61.96
N ASN A 3 41.30 31.93 61.66
CA ASN A 3 42.45 31.45 62.45
C ASN A 3 42.07 30.48 63.57
N HIS A 4 42.47 29.20 63.48
CA HIS A 4 43.49 28.48 64.23
C HIS A 4 43.40 26.96 63.98
N ARG A 5 44.50 26.37 63.51
CA ARG A 5 45.50 25.52 64.20
C ARG A 5 44.88 24.40 65.05
N GLY A 6 45.29 23.17 65.00
CA GLY A 6 46.51 22.50 64.58
C GLY A 6 46.65 21.19 65.38
N GLN A 7 47.67 20.38 65.07
CA GLN A 7 48.18 19.19 65.75
C GLN A 7 47.45 17.89 65.39
N GLY A 8 47.99 16.87 64.75
CA GLY A 8 49.29 16.26 64.98
C GLY A 8 49.09 14.97 65.77
N GLY A 9 49.14 13.81 65.15
CA GLY A 9 49.03 12.52 65.82
C GLY A 9 49.20 11.31 64.86
N SER A 10 50.32 10.63 65.06
CA SER A 10 50.97 9.55 64.39
C SER A 10 50.11 8.31 64.07
N LEU A 11 50.36 7.77 62.90
CA LEU A 11 50.55 6.36 62.52
C LEU A 11 50.07 5.29 63.49
N ARG A 12 49.05 4.54 63.04
CA ARG A 12 48.98 3.07 63.16
C ARG A 12 48.07 2.55 62.04
N SER A 13 48.57 1.65 61.18
CA SER A 13 47.84 0.82 60.23
C SER A 13 46.97 -0.19 60.97
N PRO A 14 45.70 -0.35 60.56
CA PRO A 14 44.96 -1.52 61.01
C PRO A 14 44.97 -2.61 59.89
N ASP A 15 45.09 -3.82 60.36
CA ASP A 15 45.09 -5.09 59.66
C ASP A 15 43.94 -5.24 58.65
N ARG A 16 44.26 -5.85 57.52
CA ARG A 16 43.26 -6.32 56.53
C ARG A 16 42.45 -7.50 57.15
N PRO A 17 41.13 -7.43 57.10
CA PRO A 17 40.32 -8.59 57.44
C PRO A 17 40.43 -9.70 56.35
N PRO A 18 40.30 -10.99 56.68
CA PRO A 18 40.39 -12.10 55.76
C PRO A 18 39.21 -12.08 54.74
N ARG A 19 39.52 -12.37 53.47
CA ARG A 19 38.53 -12.51 52.40
C ARG A 19 37.60 -13.68 52.75
N PRO A 20 36.27 -13.55 52.68
CA PRO A 20 35.38 -14.65 52.81
C PRO A 20 35.48 -15.56 51.57
N LEU A 21 35.76 -16.83 51.74
CA LEU A 21 35.66 -17.88 50.74
C LEU A 21 34.17 -18.02 50.34
N CYS A 22 33.86 -17.73 49.09
CA CYS A 22 32.53 -18.00 48.52
C CYS A 22 32.24 -19.53 48.58
N PRO A 23 31.10 -19.97 49.14
CA PRO A 23 30.75 -21.37 49.17
C PRO A 23 30.49 -21.89 47.73
N PRO A 24 30.86 -23.12 47.39
CA PRO A 24 30.78 -23.69 46.05
C PRO A 24 29.36 -23.78 45.47
N TRP A 25 28.34 -23.51 46.25
CA TRP A 25 26.93 -23.49 45.79
C TRP A 25 26.54 -22.26 44.95
N PHE A 26 27.31 -21.17 44.96
CA PHE A 26 27.03 -19.98 44.17
C PHE A 26 27.44 -20.17 42.70
N ILE A 27 28.41 -21.04 42.41
CA ILE A 27 28.83 -21.32 41.02
C ILE A 27 27.82 -22.24 40.32
N LEU A 28 27.10 -23.10 41.05
CA LEU A 28 26.08 -23.98 40.47
C LEU A 28 24.78 -23.23 40.13
N PHE A 29 24.48 -22.11 40.83
CA PHE A 29 23.26 -21.31 40.59
C PHE A 29 23.41 -20.38 39.40
N CYS A 30 24.61 -19.91 39.09
CA CYS A 30 24.87 -19.12 37.87
C CYS A 30 24.92 -19.97 36.59
N ALA A 31 25.25 -21.28 36.70
CA ALA A 31 25.25 -22.16 35.53
C ALA A 31 23.85 -22.63 35.13
N LEU A 32 22.86 -22.56 36.04
CA LEU A 32 21.45 -22.95 35.76
C LEU A 32 20.62 -21.78 35.21
N LEU A 33 21.09 -20.51 35.31
CA LEU A 33 20.42 -19.35 34.73
C LEU A 33 20.83 -19.07 33.28
N GLY A 34 21.79 -19.77 32.74
CA GLY A 34 22.29 -19.62 31.36
C GLY A 34 21.54 -20.44 30.29
N MET A 35 20.49 -21.22 30.65
CA MET A 35 19.82 -22.11 29.71
C MET A 35 18.34 -21.75 29.41
N SER A 36 17.88 -20.55 29.69
CA SER A 36 16.47 -20.18 29.41
C SER A 36 16.33 -19.21 28.24
N GLY A 37 17.18 -19.32 27.25
CA GLY A 37 17.11 -18.54 26.00
C GLY A 37 16.89 -19.40 24.76
N CYS A 38 16.18 -20.54 24.88
CA CYS A 38 15.66 -21.22 23.69
C CYS A 38 14.49 -20.39 23.16
N ALA A 39 14.73 -19.50 22.19
CA ALA A 39 13.68 -19.05 21.30
C ALA A 39 12.96 -20.32 20.81
N LYS A 40 11.69 -20.47 21.18
CA LYS A 40 10.85 -21.57 20.70
C LYS A 40 10.92 -21.53 19.19
N ARG A 41 11.53 -22.53 18.55
CA ARG A 41 11.49 -22.62 17.08
C ARG A 41 10.03 -22.59 16.69
N PRO A 42 9.65 -21.81 15.66
CA PRO A 42 8.30 -21.88 15.12
C PRO A 42 7.96 -23.33 14.81
N ASP A 43 6.71 -23.69 15.00
CA ASP A 43 6.16 -24.97 14.53
C ASP A 43 6.59 -25.17 13.06
N PRO A 44 7.10 -26.35 12.66
CA PRO A 44 7.59 -26.58 11.30
C PRO A 44 6.55 -26.28 10.21
N ASP A 45 5.25 -26.37 10.54
CA ASP A 45 4.14 -26.15 9.61
C ASP A 45 3.51 -24.73 9.72
N THR A 46 4.08 -23.87 10.56
CA THR A 46 3.62 -22.49 10.75
C THR A 46 4.57 -21.51 10.05
N VAL A 47 4.00 -20.57 9.29
CA VAL A 47 4.69 -19.39 8.77
C VAL A 47 4.41 -18.21 9.70
N VAL A 48 5.47 -17.54 10.16
CA VAL A 48 5.39 -16.35 10.99
C VAL A 48 5.72 -15.13 10.14
N MET A 49 4.78 -14.20 10.02
CA MET A 49 4.94 -12.96 9.27
C MET A 49 4.83 -11.75 10.21
N VAL A 50 5.81 -10.84 10.15
CA VAL A 50 5.73 -9.57 10.92
C VAL A 50 5.02 -8.51 10.11
N ILE A 51 4.08 -7.80 10.77
CA ILE A 51 3.30 -6.69 10.22
C ILE A 51 3.43 -5.45 11.10
N GLU A 52 3.21 -4.26 10.53
CA GLU A 52 3.41 -2.98 11.22
C GLU A 52 2.28 -2.59 12.17
N SER A 53 1.06 -3.08 11.92
CA SER A 53 -0.13 -2.77 12.72
C SER A 53 -1.15 -3.89 12.66
N SER A 54 -2.03 -3.96 13.64
CA SER A 54 -3.20 -4.83 13.61
C SER A 54 -4.18 -4.41 12.51
N PRO A 55 -4.94 -5.37 11.91
CA PRO A 55 -6.14 -5.03 11.16
C PRO A 55 -7.15 -4.32 12.10
N ALA A 56 -7.74 -3.23 11.60
CA ALA A 56 -8.73 -2.49 12.37
C ALA A 56 -10.07 -3.23 12.42
N ASN A 57 -10.44 -3.92 11.34
CA ASN A 57 -11.70 -4.66 11.25
C ASN A 57 -11.63 -5.75 10.17
N LEU A 58 -11.91 -7.00 10.53
CA LEU A 58 -11.92 -8.13 9.60
C LEU A 58 -13.31 -8.40 8.95
N ASP A 59 -14.33 -7.57 9.21
CA ASP A 59 -15.54 -7.58 8.38
C ASP A 59 -15.22 -6.94 7.03
N PRO A 60 -15.29 -7.68 5.91
CA PRO A 60 -14.89 -7.18 4.58
C PRO A 60 -15.80 -6.06 4.07
N ARG A 61 -16.97 -5.86 4.68
CA ARG A 61 -17.89 -4.75 4.38
C ARG A 61 -17.44 -3.44 5.06
N VAL A 62 -16.60 -3.52 6.11
CA VAL A 62 -16.25 -2.39 6.98
C VAL A 62 -14.76 -2.05 6.94
N GLY A 63 -13.88 -3.06 6.97
CA GLY A 63 -12.42 -2.87 6.99
C GLY A 63 -11.93 -2.15 5.73
N THR A 64 -11.16 -1.06 5.90
CA THR A 64 -10.61 -0.26 4.79
C THR A 64 -9.13 0.08 4.98
N ASP A 65 -8.53 -0.31 6.10
CA ASP A 65 -7.09 -0.20 6.28
C ASP A 65 -6.36 -1.35 5.58
N ALA A 66 -5.12 -1.12 5.18
CA ALA A 66 -4.36 -2.05 4.36
C ALA A 66 -4.19 -3.43 5.03
N GLN A 67 -4.04 -3.52 6.36
CA GLN A 67 -3.89 -4.81 7.04
C GLN A 67 -5.20 -5.57 7.09
N SER A 68 -6.33 -4.89 7.34
CA SER A 68 -7.65 -5.48 7.24
C SER A 68 -7.89 -6.08 5.85
N GLU A 69 -7.60 -5.30 4.78
CA GLU A 69 -7.81 -5.73 3.39
C GLU A 69 -6.94 -6.94 3.02
N ARG A 70 -5.65 -6.91 3.34
CA ARG A 70 -4.72 -8.00 3.03
C ARG A 70 -5.07 -9.31 3.75
N ILE A 71 -5.51 -9.22 5.02
CA ILE A 71 -5.85 -10.40 5.82
C ILE A 71 -7.23 -10.94 5.44
N TYR A 72 -8.27 -10.08 5.28
CA TYR A 72 -9.58 -10.63 4.94
C TYR A 72 -9.63 -11.25 3.53
N LYS A 73 -8.77 -10.87 2.58
CA LYS A 73 -8.63 -11.55 1.28
C LYS A 73 -8.21 -13.02 1.41
N LEU A 74 -7.57 -13.39 2.52
CA LEU A 74 -7.27 -14.80 2.84
C LEU A 74 -8.45 -15.52 3.50
N LEU A 75 -9.39 -14.78 4.10
CA LEU A 75 -10.56 -15.30 4.82
C LEU A 75 -11.81 -15.39 3.97
N PHE A 76 -11.95 -14.51 2.98
CA PHE A 76 -13.14 -14.39 2.14
C PHE A 76 -12.79 -14.49 0.67
N ASP A 77 -13.71 -15.05 -0.10
CA ASP A 77 -13.67 -14.94 -1.55
C ASP A 77 -14.55 -13.76 -2.03
N ALA A 78 -14.21 -13.24 -3.20
CA ALA A 78 -14.99 -12.27 -3.95
C ALA A 78 -15.63 -12.94 -5.18
N LEU A 79 -16.52 -12.23 -5.87
CA LEU A 79 -17.12 -12.74 -7.12
C LEU A 79 -16.05 -12.95 -8.21
N LEU A 80 -15.14 -12.01 -8.34
CA LEU A 80 -14.04 -12.00 -9.30
C LEU A 80 -12.71 -11.74 -8.57
N VAL A 81 -11.59 -12.11 -9.23
CA VAL A 81 -10.24 -11.75 -8.78
C VAL A 81 -9.48 -11.05 -9.91
N ARG A 82 -8.35 -10.46 -9.61
CA ARG A 82 -7.47 -9.81 -10.59
C ARG A 82 -6.17 -10.60 -10.74
N ASP A 83 -5.68 -10.71 -11.97
CA ASP A 83 -4.34 -11.23 -12.23
C ASP A 83 -3.25 -10.14 -12.01
N GLU A 84 -2.01 -10.51 -12.24
CA GLU A 84 -0.83 -9.60 -12.11
C GLU A 84 -0.84 -8.41 -13.09
N HIS A 85 -1.71 -8.44 -14.09
CA HIS A 85 -1.96 -7.37 -15.05
C HIS A 85 -3.25 -6.60 -14.77
N PHE A 86 -3.90 -6.88 -13.62
CA PHE A 86 -5.19 -6.32 -13.21
C PHE A 86 -6.35 -6.65 -14.15
N ASN A 87 -6.23 -7.71 -14.99
CA ASN A 87 -7.36 -8.25 -15.72
C ASN A 87 -8.23 -9.08 -14.78
N LEU A 88 -9.55 -9.02 -15.03
CA LEU A 88 -10.53 -9.79 -14.26
C LEU A 88 -10.45 -11.28 -14.59
N ARG A 89 -10.54 -12.09 -13.55
CA ARG A 89 -10.57 -13.55 -13.61
C ARG A 89 -11.74 -14.09 -12.79
N PRO A 90 -12.32 -15.24 -13.20
CA PRO A 90 -13.32 -15.94 -12.40
C PRO A 90 -12.83 -16.31 -11.00
N ALA A 91 -13.73 -16.17 -10.00
CA ALA A 91 -13.53 -16.65 -8.63
C ALA A 91 -14.80 -17.37 -8.14
N LEU A 92 -15.59 -16.79 -7.21
CA LEU A 92 -16.89 -17.36 -6.86
C LEU A 92 -17.86 -17.38 -8.05
N ALA A 93 -17.82 -16.35 -8.91
CA ALA A 93 -18.45 -16.42 -10.21
C ALA A 93 -17.52 -17.15 -11.18
N GLU A 94 -17.97 -18.26 -11.75
CA GLU A 94 -17.23 -18.99 -12.78
C GLU A 94 -17.35 -18.36 -14.16
N SER A 95 -18.41 -17.56 -14.39
CA SER A 95 -18.62 -16.73 -15.57
C SER A 95 -19.55 -15.56 -15.26
N TRP A 96 -19.58 -14.59 -16.15
CA TRP A 96 -20.54 -13.48 -16.11
C TRP A 96 -20.90 -13.01 -17.51
N ASP A 97 -22.11 -12.46 -17.65
CA ASP A 97 -22.64 -11.86 -18.87
C ASP A 97 -22.99 -10.39 -18.64
N VAL A 98 -22.86 -9.58 -19.68
CA VAL A 98 -23.27 -8.17 -19.70
C VAL A 98 -24.25 -7.98 -20.86
N PRO A 99 -25.53 -8.40 -20.70
CA PRO A 99 -26.51 -8.35 -21.77
C PRO A 99 -26.80 -6.93 -22.26
N ASP A 100 -26.67 -5.97 -21.38
CA ASP A 100 -26.72 -4.55 -21.68
C ASP A 100 -25.81 -3.78 -20.71
N PRO A 101 -25.45 -2.50 -20.97
CA PRO A 101 -24.49 -1.75 -20.15
C PRO A 101 -24.90 -1.50 -18.69
N GLN A 102 -26.14 -1.80 -18.30
CA GLN A 102 -26.68 -1.60 -16.95
C GLN A 102 -27.00 -2.91 -16.22
N THR A 103 -26.86 -4.07 -16.91
CA THR A 103 -27.19 -5.37 -16.32
C THR A 103 -25.97 -6.29 -16.35
N TYR A 104 -25.62 -6.85 -15.20
CA TYR A 104 -24.53 -7.79 -15.02
C TYR A 104 -25.06 -9.06 -14.36
N VAL A 105 -24.91 -10.21 -15.04
CA VAL A 105 -25.37 -11.51 -14.58
C VAL A 105 -24.17 -12.36 -14.23
N PHE A 106 -24.09 -12.83 -12.98
CA PHE A 106 -23.00 -13.67 -12.50
C PHE A 106 -23.50 -15.09 -12.24
N HIS A 107 -22.79 -16.08 -12.75
CA HIS A 107 -23.06 -17.49 -12.56
C HIS A 107 -22.09 -18.02 -11.50
N LEU A 108 -22.63 -18.43 -10.35
CA LEU A 108 -21.82 -18.83 -9.20
C LEU A 108 -21.36 -20.29 -9.32
N ARG A 109 -20.20 -20.54 -8.79
CA ARG A 109 -19.61 -21.87 -8.63
C ARG A 109 -20.43 -22.72 -7.68
N HIS A 110 -20.67 -23.96 -8.07
CA HIS A 110 -21.37 -24.94 -7.23
C HIS A 110 -20.44 -25.54 -6.16
N GLY A 111 -21.02 -25.94 -5.01
CA GLY A 111 -20.34 -26.69 -3.97
C GLY A 111 -19.43 -25.88 -3.06
N VAL A 112 -19.37 -24.55 -3.21
CA VAL A 112 -18.64 -23.66 -2.31
C VAL A 112 -19.29 -23.66 -0.93
N ARG A 113 -18.46 -23.72 0.13
CA ARG A 113 -18.91 -23.69 1.52
C ARG A 113 -18.22 -22.59 2.32
N PHE A 114 -18.93 -22.05 3.28
CA PHE A 114 -18.34 -21.23 4.32
C PHE A 114 -17.54 -22.09 5.31
N HIS A 115 -16.70 -21.45 6.13
CA HIS A 115 -15.84 -22.10 7.14
C HIS A 115 -16.62 -22.89 8.20
N ASP A 116 -17.91 -22.63 8.37
CA ASP A 116 -18.83 -23.35 9.24
C ASP A 116 -19.59 -24.49 8.53
N GLY A 117 -19.24 -24.78 7.28
CA GLY A 117 -19.81 -25.86 6.48
C GLY A 117 -21.12 -25.51 5.75
N ARG A 118 -21.73 -24.35 5.97
CA ARG A 118 -22.93 -23.92 5.23
C ARG A 118 -22.60 -23.73 3.74
N PRO A 119 -23.51 -24.08 2.81
CA PRO A 119 -23.35 -23.75 1.40
C PRO A 119 -23.38 -22.24 1.18
N LEU A 120 -22.53 -21.75 0.26
CA LEU A 120 -22.56 -20.37 -0.21
C LEU A 120 -23.49 -20.31 -1.44
N THR A 121 -24.41 -19.36 -1.45
CA THR A 121 -25.43 -19.19 -2.49
C THR A 121 -25.54 -17.73 -2.95
N ALA A 122 -26.28 -17.48 -4.00
CA ALA A 122 -26.58 -16.14 -4.52
C ALA A 122 -27.24 -15.22 -3.47
N ARG A 123 -27.97 -15.81 -2.51
CA ARG A 123 -28.55 -15.08 -1.38
C ARG A 123 -27.51 -14.43 -0.46
N ASP A 124 -26.38 -15.12 -0.26
CA ASP A 124 -25.26 -14.61 0.54
C ASP A 124 -24.55 -13.46 -0.17
N VAL A 125 -24.36 -13.59 -1.48
CA VAL A 125 -23.81 -12.51 -2.32
C VAL A 125 -24.69 -11.28 -2.25
N LYS A 126 -25.99 -11.42 -2.54
CA LYS A 126 -26.95 -10.31 -2.43
C LYS A 126 -26.89 -9.67 -1.06
N TRP A 127 -26.91 -10.45 0.02
CA TRP A 127 -26.85 -9.94 1.40
C TRP A 127 -25.58 -9.16 1.68
N SER A 128 -24.42 -9.63 1.19
CA SER A 128 -23.14 -8.97 1.43
C SER A 128 -23.12 -7.54 0.90
N PHE A 129 -23.62 -7.34 -0.31
CA PHE A 129 -23.70 -6.00 -0.91
C PHE A 129 -24.85 -5.17 -0.35
N ASP A 130 -26.07 -5.72 -0.27
CA ASP A 130 -27.24 -5.02 0.22
C ASP A 130 -27.04 -4.50 1.65
N SER A 131 -26.48 -5.34 2.55
CA SER A 131 -26.27 -4.95 3.95
C SER A 131 -25.27 -3.80 4.11
N ALA A 132 -24.32 -3.67 3.20
CA ALA A 132 -23.37 -2.55 3.17
C ALA A 132 -23.97 -1.28 2.57
N VAL A 133 -24.85 -1.42 1.54
CA VAL A 133 -25.41 -0.27 0.80
C VAL A 133 -26.64 0.31 1.49
N ASN A 134 -27.53 -0.53 2.04
CA ASN A 134 -28.79 -0.11 2.66
C ASN A 134 -28.65 0.34 4.14
N GLY A 135 -27.44 0.33 4.69
CA GLY A 135 -27.18 0.79 6.06
C GLY A 135 -27.46 -0.25 7.16
N THR A 136 -27.71 -1.52 6.83
CA THR A 136 -27.77 -2.60 7.83
C THR A 136 -26.44 -2.71 8.57
N VAL A 137 -25.33 -2.53 7.83
CA VAL A 137 -23.99 -2.32 8.36
C VAL A 137 -23.49 -0.94 7.92
N ILE A 138 -22.89 -0.17 8.84
CA ILE A 138 -22.28 1.12 8.48
C ILE A 138 -20.98 0.85 7.73
N SER A 139 -21.04 0.94 6.41
CA SER A 139 -19.94 0.64 5.52
C SER A 139 -19.34 1.89 4.90
N PRO A 140 -18.02 2.14 5.08
CA PRO A 140 -17.31 3.19 4.36
C PRO A 140 -17.30 2.94 2.83
N LYS A 141 -17.49 1.68 2.40
CA LYS A 141 -17.50 1.24 1.00
C LYS A 141 -18.83 1.48 0.29
N ALA A 142 -19.91 1.80 1.00
CA ALA A 142 -21.25 1.97 0.43
C ALA A 142 -21.31 2.93 -0.76
N SER A 143 -20.53 4.02 -0.73
CA SER A 143 -20.49 5.02 -1.80
C SER A 143 -19.95 4.48 -3.13
N THR A 144 -19.15 3.41 -3.12
CA THR A 144 -18.61 2.76 -4.32
C THR A 144 -19.72 2.10 -5.15
N TYR A 145 -20.80 1.66 -4.47
CA TYR A 145 -21.91 0.94 -5.10
C TYR A 145 -23.16 1.81 -5.32
N LYS A 146 -23.04 3.14 -5.23
CA LYS A 146 -24.19 4.07 -5.39
C LYS A 146 -24.89 3.99 -6.75
N THR A 147 -24.17 3.50 -7.78
CA THR A 147 -24.71 3.26 -9.12
C THR A 147 -25.54 1.96 -9.21
N VAL A 148 -25.41 1.06 -8.24
CA VAL A 148 -26.24 -0.13 -8.15
C VAL A 148 -27.67 0.30 -7.77
N GLU A 149 -28.64 -0.11 -8.56
CA GLU A 149 -30.07 0.11 -8.33
C GLU A 149 -30.65 -1.01 -7.50
N SER A 150 -30.44 -2.26 -7.93
CA SER A 150 -30.88 -3.46 -7.24
C SER A 150 -29.94 -4.64 -7.49
N ILE A 151 -30.01 -5.62 -6.59
CA ILE A 151 -29.34 -6.92 -6.74
C ILE A 151 -30.40 -7.99 -6.57
N GLU A 152 -30.46 -8.94 -7.49
CA GLU A 152 -31.38 -10.07 -7.49
C GLU A 152 -30.65 -11.39 -7.34
N ALA A 153 -31.31 -12.36 -6.74
CA ALA A 153 -30.87 -13.74 -6.64
C ALA A 153 -32.06 -14.63 -7.07
N PRO A 154 -32.26 -14.79 -8.40
CA PRO A 154 -33.42 -15.51 -8.92
C PRO A 154 -33.39 -17.00 -8.59
N ASP A 155 -32.20 -17.55 -8.37
CA ASP A 155 -31.95 -18.91 -7.89
C ASP A 155 -30.70 -18.94 -7.01
N ASP A 156 -30.27 -20.13 -6.56
CA ASP A 156 -29.15 -20.29 -5.63
C ASP A 156 -27.78 -19.96 -6.26
N TYR A 157 -27.65 -19.90 -7.59
CA TYR A 157 -26.37 -19.78 -8.28
C TYR A 157 -26.33 -18.64 -9.31
N THR A 158 -27.38 -17.83 -9.39
CA THR A 158 -27.42 -16.66 -10.29
C THR A 158 -27.58 -15.37 -9.48
N VAL A 159 -26.70 -14.40 -9.72
CA VAL A 159 -26.80 -13.05 -9.14
C VAL A 159 -26.87 -12.04 -10.25
N VAL A 160 -27.85 -11.14 -10.18
CA VAL A 160 -28.04 -10.08 -11.18
C VAL A 160 -27.89 -8.71 -10.50
N PHE A 161 -26.97 -7.90 -11.03
CA PHE A 161 -26.82 -6.50 -10.63
C PHE A 161 -27.47 -5.62 -11.69
N HIS A 162 -28.40 -4.76 -11.28
CA HIS A 162 -28.99 -3.71 -12.10
C HIS A 162 -28.39 -2.36 -11.70
N LEU A 163 -27.98 -1.57 -12.68
CA LEU A 163 -27.39 -0.26 -12.48
C LEU A 163 -28.32 0.86 -12.93
N LYS A 164 -28.27 1.99 -12.25
CA LYS A 164 -28.98 3.24 -12.61
C LYS A 164 -28.47 3.85 -13.91
N GLU A 165 -27.19 3.64 -14.21
CA GLU A 165 -26.49 4.14 -15.39
C GLU A 165 -25.33 3.19 -15.75
N PRO A 166 -24.87 3.15 -17.00
CA PRO A 166 -23.72 2.35 -17.40
C PRO A 166 -22.49 2.68 -16.56
N PHE A 167 -21.89 1.65 -15.94
CA PHE A 167 -20.73 1.80 -15.07
C PHE A 167 -19.82 0.57 -15.14
N ALA A 168 -18.92 0.55 -16.14
CA ALA A 168 -18.05 -0.58 -16.41
C ALA A 168 -17.10 -0.93 -15.25
N THR A 169 -16.75 0.06 -14.41
CA THR A 169 -15.90 -0.11 -13.22
C THR A 169 -16.53 -1.03 -12.17
N LEU A 170 -17.85 -1.34 -12.24
CA LEU A 170 -18.50 -2.27 -11.33
C LEU A 170 -17.73 -3.58 -11.22
N LEU A 171 -17.29 -4.17 -12.33
CA LEU A 171 -16.58 -5.46 -12.34
C LEU A 171 -15.29 -5.42 -11.49
N TRP A 172 -14.56 -4.31 -11.51
CA TRP A 172 -13.38 -4.13 -10.65
C TRP A 172 -13.78 -3.85 -9.19
N ASN A 173 -14.87 -3.13 -8.97
CA ASN A 173 -15.38 -2.84 -7.62
C ASN A 173 -15.93 -4.08 -6.89
N ILE A 174 -16.28 -5.16 -7.59
CA ILE A 174 -16.73 -6.43 -7.01
C ILE A 174 -15.66 -7.53 -7.07
N SER A 175 -14.46 -7.21 -7.54
CA SER A 175 -13.32 -8.11 -7.50
C SER A 175 -12.64 -8.09 -6.13
N ASP A 176 -11.55 -8.84 -5.98
CA ASP A 176 -10.77 -8.90 -4.75
C ASP A 176 -10.42 -7.50 -4.20
N GLY A 177 -10.47 -7.34 -2.87
CA GLY A 177 -10.31 -6.06 -2.19
C GLY A 177 -11.57 -5.23 -2.04
N ALA A 178 -12.69 -5.66 -2.66
CA ALA A 178 -14.01 -5.05 -2.53
C ALA A 178 -14.75 -5.52 -1.27
N ILE A 179 -15.97 -6.01 -1.43
CA ILE A 179 -16.74 -6.67 -0.38
C ILE A 179 -16.57 -8.18 -0.53
N GLY A 180 -15.91 -8.83 0.42
CA GLY A 180 -15.89 -10.30 0.53
C GLY A 180 -17.27 -10.83 0.90
N ILE A 181 -17.59 -12.04 0.40
CA ILE A 181 -18.92 -12.61 0.60
C ILE A 181 -19.04 -13.17 2.02
N VAL A 182 -20.06 -12.69 2.75
CA VAL A 182 -20.39 -13.08 4.12
C VAL A 182 -21.71 -13.86 4.14
N PRO A 183 -21.93 -14.76 5.14
CA PRO A 183 -23.18 -15.51 5.26
C PRO A 183 -24.39 -14.60 5.40
N TYR A 184 -25.51 -14.97 4.78
CA TYR A 184 -26.80 -14.30 4.93
C TYR A 184 -27.17 -14.10 6.40
N GLY A 185 -27.63 -12.91 6.76
CA GLY A 185 -28.01 -12.53 8.11
C GLY A 185 -26.86 -12.06 8.99
N SER A 186 -25.62 -12.01 8.49
CA SER A 186 -24.46 -11.45 9.23
C SER A 186 -24.71 -9.98 9.60
N GLY A 187 -24.76 -9.68 10.90
CA GLY A 187 -25.07 -8.36 11.46
C GLY A 187 -23.83 -7.47 11.70
N LYS A 188 -24.00 -6.49 12.59
CA LYS A 188 -22.96 -5.51 12.98
C LYS A 188 -21.84 -6.10 13.84
N ASP A 189 -22.07 -7.20 14.49
CA ASP A 189 -21.16 -7.95 15.37
C ASP A 189 -20.34 -9.01 14.63
N PHE A 190 -20.43 -9.04 13.29
CA PHE A 190 -19.78 -10.06 12.46
C PHE A 190 -18.26 -10.09 12.67
N SER A 191 -17.61 -8.95 12.92
CA SER A 191 -16.17 -8.89 13.20
C SER A 191 -15.72 -9.68 14.44
N ALA A 192 -16.64 -10.01 15.36
CA ALA A 192 -16.36 -10.87 16.52
C ALA A 192 -16.40 -12.37 16.16
N HIS A 193 -17.09 -12.74 15.07
CA HIS A 193 -17.30 -14.12 14.64
C HIS A 193 -17.12 -14.21 13.12
N VAL A 194 -15.88 -14.06 12.67
CA VAL A 194 -15.52 -14.00 11.25
C VAL A 194 -15.69 -15.38 10.62
N ILE A 195 -16.63 -15.50 9.67
CA ILE A 195 -16.91 -16.71 8.90
C ILE A 195 -16.86 -16.34 7.42
N GLY A 196 -15.83 -16.81 6.72
CA GLY A 196 -15.65 -16.62 5.28
C GLY A 196 -15.72 -17.93 4.53
N SER A 197 -15.36 -17.88 3.25
CA SER A 197 -15.25 -19.06 2.36
C SER A 197 -13.82 -19.26 1.83
N GLY A 198 -12.89 -18.40 2.27
CA GLY A 198 -11.53 -18.31 1.74
C GLY A 198 -10.62 -19.50 2.12
N PRO A 199 -9.36 -19.48 1.59
CA PRO A 199 -8.39 -20.56 1.79
C PRO A 199 -7.88 -20.71 3.21
N PHE A 200 -8.06 -19.69 4.04
CA PHE A 200 -7.73 -19.71 5.48
C PHE A 200 -8.96 -19.29 6.28
N ARG A 201 -9.02 -19.75 7.54
CA ARG A 201 -10.01 -19.36 8.54
C ARG A 201 -9.33 -18.67 9.72
N LEU A 202 -10.03 -17.73 10.35
CA LEU A 202 -9.54 -17.05 11.55
C LEU A 202 -9.57 -18.00 12.74
N ALA A 203 -8.40 -18.29 13.32
CA ALA A 203 -8.27 -19.07 14.54
C ALA A 203 -8.18 -18.20 15.79
N LYS A 204 -7.49 -17.05 15.69
CA LYS A 204 -7.32 -16.12 16.80
C LYS A 204 -7.07 -14.70 16.28
N MET A 205 -7.59 -13.71 16.98
CA MET A 205 -7.20 -12.31 16.85
C MET A 205 -6.98 -11.72 18.25
N ASP A 206 -5.76 -11.28 18.51
CA ASP A 206 -5.37 -10.56 19.73
C ASP A 206 -4.87 -9.17 19.28
N GLN A 207 -5.70 -8.15 19.52
CA GLN A 207 -5.46 -6.80 19.04
C GLN A 207 -4.08 -6.31 19.48
N ASP A 208 -3.34 -5.68 18.55
CA ASP A 208 -1.99 -5.16 18.72
C ASP A 208 -0.91 -6.19 19.09
N ARG A 209 -1.22 -7.48 18.95
CA ARG A 209 -0.27 -8.58 19.20
C ARG A 209 -0.16 -9.56 18.06
N GLU A 210 -1.24 -10.25 17.70
CA GLU A 210 -1.20 -11.28 16.67
C GLU A 210 -2.56 -11.56 16.03
N VAL A 211 -2.52 -11.97 14.77
CA VAL A 211 -3.64 -12.60 14.07
C VAL A 211 -3.19 -13.98 13.60
N VAL A 212 -3.96 -15.00 13.91
CA VAL A 212 -3.64 -16.38 13.59
C VAL A 212 -4.66 -16.92 12.62
N LEU A 213 -4.17 -17.40 11.48
CA LEU A 213 -4.98 -18.07 10.48
C LEU A 213 -4.60 -19.56 10.39
N GLU A 214 -5.61 -20.41 10.24
CA GLU A 214 -5.45 -21.83 9.95
C GLU A 214 -5.98 -22.13 8.56
N ARG A 215 -5.35 -23.09 7.88
CA ARG A 215 -5.77 -23.53 6.56
C ARG A 215 -7.21 -24.07 6.58
N ASN A 216 -7.98 -23.68 5.57
CA ASN A 216 -9.26 -24.29 5.27
C ASN A 216 -9.02 -25.57 4.43
N ASP A 217 -9.12 -26.75 5.07
CA ASP A 217 -8.89 -28.03 4.39
C ASP A 217 -10.03 -28.38 3.40
N GLU A 218 -11.20 -27.74 3.52
CA GLU A 218 -12.36 -27.90 2.65
C GLU A 218 -12.48 -26.78 1.59
N TYR A 219 -11.41 -26.03 1.38
CA TYR A 219 -11.41 -24.93 0.40
C TYR A 219 -11.71 -25.45 -1.02
N TRP A 220 -12.61 -24.80 -1.70
CA TRP A 220 -13.08 -25.18 -3.04
C TRP A 220 -12.03 -25.01 -4.16
N GLY A 221 -11.05 -24.12 -3.95
CA GLY A 221 -9.92 -23.90 -4.86
C GLY A 221 -8.67 -24.70 -4.45
N ASP A 222 -7.50 -24.22 -4.90
CA ASP A 222 -6.24 -24.84 -4.54
C ASP A 222 -5.97 -24.67 -3.04
N ARG A 223 -5.88 -25.80 -2.34
CA ARG A 223 -5.64 -25.82 -0.89
C ARG A 223 -4.23 -25.32 -0.58
N PRO A 224 -4.07 -24.34 0.36
CA PRO A 224 -2.76 -23.88 0.80
C PRO A 224 -1.89 -25.03 1.32
N ARG A 225 -0.58 -24.96 1.05
CA ARG A 225 0.37 -26.00 1.52
C ARG A 225 0.85 -25.76 2.94
N ILE A 226 0.85 -24.51 3.40
CA ILE A 226 1.12 -24.14 4.79
C ILE A 226 -0.13 -24.38 5.64
N ALA A 227 0.04 -24.94 6.84
CA ALA A 227 -1.08 -25.26 7.73
C ALA A 227 -1.56 -24.05 8.53
N ARG A 228 -0.65 -23.12 8.86
CA ARG A 228 -0.92 -22.00 9.75
C ARG A 228 -0.07 -20.77 9.39
N VAL A 229 -0.65 -19.60 9.55
CA VAL A 229 0.03 -18.29 9.42
C VAL A 229 -0.21 -17.48 10.69
N ASP A 230 0.88 -17.07 11.34
CA ASP A 230 0.86 -16.19 12.50
C ASP A 230 1.35 -14.82 12.07
N PHE A 231 0.46 -13.83 12.00
CA PHE A 231 0.82 -12.43 11.79
C PHE A 231 1.15 -11.80 13.13
N LEU A 232 2.42 -11.47 13.36
CA LEU A 232 2.87 -10.78 14.57
C LEU A 232 2.91 -9.27 14.34
N VAL A 233 2.24 -8.51 15.20
CA VAL A 233 2.23 -7.05 15.17
C VAL A 233 3.50 -6.52 15.82
N VAL A 234 4.37 -5.92 15.01
CA VAL A 234 5.65 -5.33 15.43
C VAL A 234 5.76 -3.93 14.84
N PRO A 235 5.32 -2.87 15.55
CA PRO A 235 5.26 -1.50 15.00
C PRO A 235 6.63 -0.91 14.65
N ASP A 236 7.67 -1.25 15.42
CA ASP A 236 9.02 -0.72 15.21
C ASP A 236 9.73 -1.43 14.04
N THR A 237 10.17 -0.67 13.04
CA THR A 237 10.79 -1.20 11.82
C THR A 237 12.10 -1.92 12.08
N THR A 238 12.92 -1.43 13.03
CA THR A 238 14.19 -2.06 13.40
C THR A 238 13.95 -3.41 14.05
N THR A 239 12.96 -3.48 14.94
CA THR A 239 12.54 -4.74 15.58
C THR A 239 12.05 -5.72 14.55
N ARG A 240 11.24 -5.33 13.55
CA ARG A 240 10.83 -6.23 12.45
C ARG A 240 12.02 -6.82 11.69
N ALA A 241 13.01 -5.99 11.35
CA ALA A 241 14.22 -6.45 10.70
C ALA A 241 15.00 -7.46 11.55
N LEU A 242 15.08 -7.23 12.87
CA LEU A 242 15.74 -8.14 13.81
C LEU A 242 14.97 -9.44 14.01
N GLU A 243 13.62 -9.41 14.02
CA GLU A 243 12.81 -10.65 14.14
C GLU A 243 13.04 -11.59 12.94
N VAL A 244 13.10 -11.05 11.72
CA VAL A 244 13.42 -11.84 10.52
C VAL A 244 14.86 -12.30 10.54
N ARG A 245 15.82 -11.46 10.92
CA ARG A 245 17.25 -11.78 10.97
C ARG A 245 17.56 -12.93 11.94
N LYS A 246 16.95 -12.93 13.12
CA LYS A 246 17.16 -13.99 14.14
C LYS A 246 16.34 -15.26 13.88
N GLY A 247 15.43 -15.25 12.88
CA GLY A 247 14.60 -16.38 12.49
C GLY A 247 13.41 -16.67 13.42
N SER A 248 12.95 -15.66 14.20
CA SER A 248 11.69 -15.72 14.95
C SER A 248 10.49 -15.31 14.11
N ALA A 249 10.73 -14.63 12.99
CA ALA A 249 9.77 -14.42 11.92
C ALA A 249 10.33 -14.95 10.60
N ASP A 250 9.44 -15.45 9.75
CA ASP A 250 9.78 -15.98 8.45
C ASP A 250 9.71 -14.94 7.35
N ILE A 251 8.83 -13.95 7.46
CA ILE A 251 8.53 -12.99 6.38
C ILE A 251 8.36 -11.58 6.94
N ALA A 252 8.95 -10.60 6.23
CA ALA A 252 8.60 -9.18 6.28
C ALA A 252 8.36 -8.68 4.84
N LEU A 253 7.15 -8.19 4.55
CA LEU A 253 6.78 -7.70 3.22
C LEU A 253 6.59 -6.18 3.25
N THR A 254 7.34 -5.45 2.41
CA THR A 254 7.21 -4.00 2.13
C THR A 254 7.14 -3.12 3.41
N SER A 255 7.78 -3.59 4.48
CA SER A 255 7.70 -3.00 5.83
C SER A 255 9.07 -2.64 6.42
N LEU A 256 10.14 -2.73 5.61
CA LEU A 256 11.52 -2.41 5.98
C LEU A 256 12.06 -1.25 5.14
N THR A 257 13.10 -0.58 5.61
CA THR A 257 13.78 0.47 4.83
C THR A 257 14.75 -0.15 3.83
N ALA A 258 15.08 0.57 2.75
CA ALA A 258 16.02 0.15 1.74
C ALA A 258 17.41 -0.22 2.32
N ASP A 259 17.86 0.51 3.34
CA ASP A 259 19.12 0.21 4.04
C ASP A 259 19.08 -1.12 4.80
N MET A 260 17.96 -1.39 5.50
CA MET A 260 17.76 -2.66 6.20
C MET A 260 17.68 -3.83 5.23
N ILE A 261 16.96 -3.68 4.11
CA ILE A 261 16.86 -4.69 3.06
C ILE A 261 18.26 -4.98 2.50
N ALA A 262 19.06 -3.94 2.19
CA ALA A 262 20.42 -4.11 1.70
C ALA A 262 21.32 -4.88 2.69
N ALA A 263 21.17 -4.65 3.99
CA ALA A 263 21.89 -5.40 5.03
C ALA A 263 21.40 -6.85 5.12
N LEU A 264 20.10 -7.09 5.08
CA LEU A 264 19.49 -8.43 5.18
C LEU A 264 19.77 -9.30 3.93
N LYS A 265 19.99 -8.71 2.76
CA LYS A 265 20.45 -9.41 1.55
C LYS A 265 21.79 -10.16 1.75
N GLN A 266 22.61 -9.76 2.73
CA GLN A 266 23.89 -10.40 3.04
C GLN A 266 23.76 -11.59 4.01
N GLU A 267 22.59 -11.79 4.61
CA GLU A 267 22.37 -12.88 5.57
C GLU A 267 22.18 -14.21 4.84
N PRO A 268 22.99 -15.23 5.15
CA PRO A 268 22.97 -16.51 4.42
C PRO A 268 21.67 -17.29 4.57
N THR A 269 20.90 -17.03 5.63
CA THR A 269 19.62 -17.70 5.95
C THR A 269 18.40 -17.04 5.34
N LEU A 270 18.58 -15.85 4.73
CA LEU A 270 17.48 -15.07 4.17
C LEU A 270 17.54 -15.02 2.65
N SER A 271 16.40 -14.82 2.04
CA SER A 271 16.19 -14.46 0.64
C SER A 271 15.42 -13.16 0.53
N VAL A 272 15.60 -12.44 -0.56
CA VAL A 272 14.86 -11.21 -0.86
C VAL A 272 14.23 -11.35 -2.23
N GLU A 273 12.92 -11.24 -2.28
CA GLU A 273 12.14 -11.22 -3.52
C GLU A 273 11.63 -9.80 -3.77
N GLU A 274 11.75 -9.34 -5.01
CA GLU A 274 11.33 -8.01 -5.43
C GLU A 274 10.35 -8.11 -6.60
N THR A 275 9.23 -7.40 -6.50
CA THR A 275 8.22 -7.34 -7.56
C THR A 275 7.83 -5.88 -7.82
N PRO A 276 7.66 -5.47 -9.09
CA PRO A 276 7.14 -4.14 -9.42
C PRO A 276 5.82 -3.87 -8.71
N GLY A 277 5.81 -2.85 -7.84
CA GLY A 277 4.62 -2.48 -7.08
C GLY A 277 3.77 -1.41 -7.75
N THR A 278 2.63 -1.08 -7.12
CA THR A 278 1.65 -0.08 -7.57
C THR A 278 1.71 1.22 -6.80
N VAL A 279 2.43 1.27 -5.67
CA VAL A 279 2.57 2.49 -4.87
C VAL A 279 3.31 3.54 -5.68
N TYR A 280 2.63 4.65 -5.97
CA TYR A 280 3.08 5.68 -6.89
C TYR A 280 3.41 6.99 -6.15
N GLN A 281 4.61 7.53 -6.36
CA GLN A 281 5.00 8.85 -5.84
C GLN A 281 4.99 9.90 -6.94
N TYR A 282 4.49 11.07 -6.58
CA TYR A 282 4.32 12.21 -7.48
C TYR A 282 4.63 13.53 -6.80
N LEU A 283 4.93 14.54 -7.61
CA LEU A 283 4.97 15.94 -7.22
C LEU A 283 3.75 16.62 -7.79
N ALA A 284 2.86 17.10 -6.92
CA ALA A 284 1.64 17.81 -7.31
C ALA A 284 1.83 19.32 -7.24
N MET A 285 1.14 20.02 -8.12
CA MET A 285 1.17 21.47 -8.26
C MET A 285 -0.26 22.04 -8.15
N ASN A 286 -0.41 23.18 -7.49
CA ASN A 286 -1.68 23.90 -7.47
C ASN A 286 -1.83 24.72 -8.75
N LEU A 287 -2.67 24.29 -9.67
CA LEU A 287 -2.82 24.91 -10.98
C LEU A 287 -3.60 26.25 -10.95
N ARG A 288 -4.14 26.63 -9.77
CA ARG A 288 -4.68 27.97 -9.53
C ARG A 288 -3.58 29.00 -9.25
N ASP A 289 -2.37 28.54 -8.94
CA ASP A 289 -1.22 29.41 -8.69
C ASP A 289 -0.81 30.14 -9.99
N PRO A 290 -0.55 31.46 -9.95
CA PRO A 290 -0.23 32.24 -11.15
C PRO A 290 1.05 31.81 -11.86
N ILE A 291 2.01 31.18 -11.17
CA ILE A 291 3.25 30.65 -11.75
C ILE A 291 2.98 29.25 -12.33
N LEU A 292 2.33 28.38 -11.55
CA LEU A 292 2.16 26.96 -11.88
C LEU A 292 1.02 26.68 -12.89
N LYS A 293 0.14 27.65 -13.16
CA LYS A 293 -0.87 27.53 -14.22
C LYS A 293 -0.27 27.44 -15.62
N ASP A 294 0.94 27.99 -15.83
CA ASP A 294 1.63 27.91 -17.11
C ASP A 294 2.26 26.53 -17.29
N VAL A 295 1.84 25.81 -18.32
CA VAL A 295 2.35 24.46 -18.62
C VAL A 295 3.86 24.45 -18.88
N ARG A 296 4.43 25.51 -19.46
CA ARG A 296 5.87 25.63 -19.72
C ARG A 296 6.67 25.60 -18.42
N VAL A 297 6.15 26.24 -17.35
CA VAL A 297 6.77 26.20 -16.02
C VAL A 297 6.71 24.77 -15.45
N ARG A 298 5.57 24.07 -15.57
CA ARG A 298 5.45 22.67 -15.11
C ARG A 298 6.38 21.74 -15.87
N GLN A 299 6.49 21.92 -17.18
CA GLN A 299 7.45 21.18 -18.01
C GLN A 299 8.91 21.50 -17.64
N ALA A 300 9.23 22.76 -17.34
CA ALA A 300 10.56 23.15 -16.88
C ALA A 300 10.91 22.49 -15.55
N LEU A 301 9.98 22.44 -14.59
CA LEU A 301 10.14 21.69 -13.34
C LEU A 301 10.43 20.19 -13.62
N ALA A 302 9.69 19.57 -14.55
CA ALA A 302 9.87 18.17 -14.90
C ALA A 302 11.24 17.86 -15.53
N TYR A 303 11.74 18.75 -16.42
CA TYR A 303 13.07 18.66 -17.02
C TYR A 303 14.21 18.97 -16.03
N ALA A 304 13.94 19.75 -14.98
CA ALA A 304 14.95 20.11 -13.98
C ALA A 304 15.21 19.00 -12.94
N ILE A 305 14.39 17.93 -12.91
CA ILE A 305 14.48 16.86 -11.93
C ILE A 305 15.24 15.65 -12.48
N ASP A 306 16.49 15.44 -12.02
CA ASP A 306 17.20 14.19 -12.26
C ASP A 306 16.76 13.12 -11.25
N ARG A 307 15.97 12.16 -11.72
CA ARG A 307 15.44 11.07 -10.90
C ARG A 307 16.48 9.98 -10.64
N ARG A 308 17.48 9.81 -11.52
CA ARG A 308 18.45 8.71 -11.47
C ARG A 308 19.27 8.67 -10.18
N PRO A 309 19.90 9.76 -9.71
CA PRO A 309 20.62 9.74 -8.45
C PRO A 309 19.72 9.44 -7.25
N MET A 310 18.45 9.94 -7.25
CA MET A 310 17.52 9.65 -6.18
C MET A 310 17.13 8.17 -6.15
N ILE A 311 16.86 7.56 -7.30
CA ILE A 311 16.58 6.12 -7.41
C ILE A 311 17.77 5.30 -6.91
N GLN A 312 18.99 5.65 -7.34
CA GLN A 312 20.18 4.89 -7.02
C GLN A 312 20.63 5.02 -5.56
N TYR A 313 20.63 6.24 -5.02
CA TYR A 313 21.27 6.51 -3.73
C TYR A 313 20.26 6.68 -2.59
N LEU A 314 19.07 7.26 -2.84
CA LEU A 314 18.05 7.43 -1.81
C LEU A 314 17.19 6.17 -1.66
N TRP A 315 16.84 5.53 -2.80
CA TRP A 315 15.97 4.35 -2.82
C TRP A 315 16.71 3.03 -3.08
N ARG A 316 18.06 3.06 -3.26
CA ARG A 316 18.89 1.88 -3.51
C ARG A 316 18.40 0.97 -4.65
N GLY A 317 17.68 1.54 -5.61
CA GLY A 317 17.12 0.81 -6.76
C GLY A 317 15.74 0.21 -6.51
N GLU A 318 15.14 0.36 -5.33
CA GLU A 318 13.82 -0.22 -4.97
C GLU A 318 12.63 0.61 -5.47
N VAL A 319 12.86 1.46 -6.47
CA VAL A 319 11.80 2.23 -7.16
C VAL A 319 12.09 2.28 -8.65
N ARG A 320 11.03 2.40 -9.45
CA ARG A 320 11.10 2.46 -10.92
C ARG A 320 10.50 3.76 -11.44
N PRO A 321 11.07 4.41 -12.48
CA PRO A 321 10.53 5.66 -13.01
C PRO A 321 9.06 5.53 -13.42
N ALA A 322 8.23 6.48 -13.02
CA ALA A 322 6.81 6.52 -13.36
C ALA A 322 6.54 7.44 -14.55
N ARG A 323 5.55 7.07 -15.37
CA ARG A 323 5.02 7.87 -16.49
C ARG A 323 3.53 8.20 -16.34
N SER A 324 2.82 7.50 -15.46
CA SER A 324 1.39 7.62 -15.20
C SER A 324 1.10 7.29 -13.73
N ILE A 325 -0.13 7.52 -13.27
CA ILE A 325 -0.59 6.96 -11.99
C ILE A 325 -0.83 5.45 -12.09
N LEU A 326 -1.14 4.94 -13.30
CA LEU A 326 -1.21 3.50 -13.55
C LEU A 326 0.19 2.92 -13.71
N PRO A 327 0.52 1.79 -13.06
CA PRO A 327 1.82 1.15 -13.21
C PRO A 327 1.98 0.41 -14.54
N PRO A 328 3.22 0.14 -15.02
CA PRO A 328 3.47 -0.46 -16.34
C PRO A 328 2.81 -1.82 -16.60
N GLN A 329 2.57 -2.61 -15.55
CA GLN A 329 1.91 -3.91 -15.64
C GLN A 329 0.39 -3.80 -15.81
N HIS A 330 -0.20 -2.62 -15.60
CA HIS A 330 -1.64 -2.43 -15.68
C HIS A 330 -2.15 -2.52 -17.13
N TRP A 331 -3.26 -3.23 -17.38
CA TRP A 331 -3.84 -3.44 -18.71
C TRP A 331 -4.12 -2.14 -19.50
N ALA A 332 -4.46 -1.04 -18.81
CA ALA A 332 -4.75 0.26 -19.40
C ALA A 332 -3.53 1.22 -19.45
N TYR A 333 -2.36 0.76 -19.02
CA TYR A 333 -1.16 1.61 -19.01
C TYR A 333 -0.75 2.02 -20.43
N ASN A 334 -0.40 3.31 -20.59
CA ASN A 334 0.20 3.83 -21.81
C ASN A 334 1.65 4.25 -21.55
N GLY A 335 2.61 3.47 -22.05
CA GLY A 335 4.03 3.79 -21.98
C GLY A 335 4.50 4.77 -23.07
N GLU A 336 3.67 5.02 -24.09
CA GLU A 336 3.99 5.88 -25.23
C GLU A 336 3.47 7.33 -25.03
N VAL A 337 3.76 7.87 -23.85
CA VAL A 337 3.41 9.26 -23.49
C VAL A 337 4.65 10.16 -23.54
N PRO A 338 4.49 11.47 -23.72
CA PRO A 338 5.59 12.42 -23.58
C PRO A 338 6.36 12.23 -22.28
N THR A 339 7.68 12.20 -22.36
CA THR A 339 8.57 12.03 -21.21
C THR A 339 9.49 13.24 -21.05
N TYR A 340 9.88 13.50 -19.80
CA TYR A 340 10.71 14.65 -19.42
C TYR A 340 12.01 14.11 -18.80
N ALA A 341 12.97 13.73 -19.68
CA ALA A 341 14.32 13.38 -19.24
C ALA A 341 15.02 14.61 -18.66
N TYR A 342 15.92 14.41 -17.69
CA TYR A 342 16.68 15.50 -17.10
C TYR A 342 17.41 16.30 -18.17
N ASP A 343 17.02 17.58 -18.33
CA ASP A 343 17.60 18.55 -19.24
C ASP A 343 17.47 19.97 -18.65
N PRO A 344 18.45 20.39 -17.83
CA PRO A 344 18.41 21.71 -17.20
C PRO A 344 18.58 22.85 -18.20
N VAL A 345 19.07 22.59 -19.43
CA VAL A 345 19.17 23.61 -20.49
C VAL A 345 17.77 23.88 -21.02
N ARG A 346 17.02 22.82 -21.37
CA ARG A 346 15.63 22.94 -21.84
C ARG A 346 14.74 23.54 -20.76
N ALA A 347 14.94 23.18 -19.51
CA ALA A 347 14.22 23.77 -18.37
C ALA A 347 14.39 25.29 -18.32
N ARG A 348 15.63 25.79 -18.42
CA ARG A 348 15.90 27.24 -18.45
C ARG A 348 15.25 27.94 -19.65
N GLN A 349 15.32 27.31 -20.84
CA GLN A 349 14.68 27.85 -22.04
C GLN A 349 13.16 28.03 -21.85
N LEU A 350 12.47 27.00 -21.33
CA LEU A 350 11.03 27.05 -21.05
C LEU A 350 10.67 28.16 -20.06
N LEU A 351 11.51 28.35 -19.02
CA LEU A 351 11.32 29.44 -18.06
C LEU A 351 11.50 30.81 -18.70
N ASP A 352 12.48 30.96 -19.61
CA ASP A 352 12.68 32.22 -20.39
C ASP A 352 11.50 32.46 -21.34
N GLU A 353 11.02 31.43 -22.04
CA GLU A 353 9.82 31.49 -22.92
C GLU A 353 8.55 31.84 -22.12
N ALA A 354 8.46 31.39 -20.84
CA ALA A 354 7.37 31.73 -19.93
C ALA A 354 7.50 33.15 -19.32
N GLY A 355 8.61 33.87 -19.58
CA GLY A 355 8.84 35.23 -19.11
C GLY A 355 9.55 35.35 -17.76
N TYR A 356 9.95 34.23 -17.16
CA TYR A 356 10.67 34.20 -15.88
C TYR A 356 12.18 34.26 -16.10
N ARG A 357 12.76 35.45 -16.15
CA ARG A 357 14.21 35.67 -16.29
C ARG A 357 14.91 35.66 -14.91
N PRO A 358 16.20 35.24 -14.83
CA PRO A 358 16.94 35.27 -13.57
C PRO A 358 17.16 36.71 -13.10
N GLY A 359 16.96 36.92 -11.79
CA GLY A 359 17.33 38.16 -11.10
C GLY A 359 18.83 38.28 -10.88
N PRO A 360 19.30 39.33 -10.21
CA PRO A 360 20.73 39.54 -9.91
C PRO A 360 21.37 38.42 -9.07
N ASP A 361 20.57 37.75 -8.25
CA ASP A 361 20.95 36.59 -7.40
C ASP A 361 20.83 35.23 -8.13
N GLY A 362 20.46 35.27 -9.42
CA GLY A 362 20.23 34.09 -10.25
C GLY A 362 18.87 33.41 -9.98
N VAL A 363 18.02 33.96 -9.10
CA VAL A 363 16.67 33.42 -8.84
C VAL A 363 15.66 34.01 -9.83
N ARG A 364 14.83 33.17 -10.39
CA ARG A 364 13.72 33.53 -11.28
C ARG A 364 12.42 33.79 -10.52
N PHE A 365 12.15 32.89 -9.56
CA PHE A 365 11.01 32.98 -8.63
C PHE A 365 11.18 31.99 -7.48
N HIS A 366 10.33 32.15 -6.47
CA HIS A 366 10.20 31.28 -5.32
C HIS A 366 8.97 30.39 -5.45
N LEU A 367 9.10 29.13 -5.04
CA LEU A 367 8.00 28.18 -4.84
C LEU A 367 8.02 27.63 -3.41
N ASN A 368 6.84 27.48 -2.84
CA ASN A 368 6.64 26.92 -1.51
C ASN A 368 6.27 25.44 -1.62
N MET A 369 7.09 24.56 -1.07
CA MET A 369 6.79 23.14 -0.98
C MET A 369 6.38 22.76 0.42
N LYS A 370 5.19 22.18 0.59
CA LYS A 370 4.78 21.55 1.83
C LYS A 370 5.10 20.06 1.82
N THR A 371 5.57 19.55 2.95
CA THR A 371 5.96 18.15 3.10
C THR A 371 5.75 17.67 4.54
N SER A 372 5.82 16.35 4.76
CA SER A 372 5.80 15.76 6.09
C SER A 372 7.18 15.84 6.76
N THR A 373 7.22 15.56 8.08
CA THR A 373 8.47 15.45 8.86
C THR A 373 9.16 14.09 8.70
N GLU A 374 8.60 13.17 7.90
CA GLU A 374 9.21 11.87 7.61
C GLU A 374 10.58 12.05 6.96
N GLU A 375 11.58 11.30 7.43
CA GLU A 375 12.99 11.52 7.11
C GLU A 375 13.28 11.40 5.61
N THR A 376 12.80 10.33 4.96
CA THR A 376 13.06 10.10 3.54
C THR A 376 12.42 11.19 2.68
N THR A 377 11.24 11.68 3.09
CA THR A 377 10.55 12.79 2.43
C THR A 377 11.33 14.09 2.56
N ARG A 378 11.97 14.33 3.70
CA ARG A 378 12.84 15.50 3.91
C ARG A 378 14.09 15.43 3.05
N LEU A 379 14.76 14.26 3.00
CA LEU A 379 15.94 14.04 2.15
C LEU A 379 15.60 14.23 0.67
N PHE A 380 14.51 13.64 0.19
CA PHE A 380 13.99 13.85 -1.16
C PHE A 380 13.76 15.33 -1.47
N SER A 381 13.10 16.06 -0.56
CA SER A 381 12.79 17.48 -0.74
C SER A 381 14.05 18.34 -0.83
N ALA A 382 15.08 18.03 -0.04
CA ALA A 382 16.37 18.73 -0.08
C ALA A 382 17.11 18.51 -1.40
N VAL A 383 17.09 17.29 -1.94
CA VAL A 383 17.66 17.00 -3.28
C VAL A 383 16.90 17.77 -4.36
N LEU A 384 15.56 17.78 -4.29
CA LEU A 384 14.73 18.52 -5.22
C LEU A 384 15.03 20.02 -5.17
N GLN A 385 15.17 20.61 -3.98
CA GLN A 385 15.54 22.02 -3.79
C GLN A 385 16.87 22.34 -4.48
N GLN A 386 17.88 21.49 -4.29
CA GLN A 386 19.19 21.69 -4.93
C GLN A 386 19.11 21.63 -6.46
N GLN A 387 18.37 20.66 -7.01
CA GLN A 387 18.22 20.52 -8.46
C GLN A 387 17.47 21.71 -9.08
N LEU A 388 16.38 22.18 -8.48
CA LEU A 388 15.61 23.32 -8.95
C LEU A 388 16.40 24.62 -8.87
N ARG A 389 17.26 24.78 -7.87
CA ARG A 389 18.16 25.93 -7.77
C ARG A 389 19.09 26.08 -8.98
N GLN A 390 19.52 24.97 -9.60
CA GLN A 390 20.40 24.98 -10.79
C GLN A 390 19.74 25.63 -12.02
N VAL A 391 18.41 25.68 -12.05
CA VAL A 391 17.66 26.35 -13.12
C VAL A 391 17.06 27.69 -12.68
N GLY A 392 17.43 28.20 -11.49
CA GLY A 392 17.03 29.49 -10.97
C GLY A 392 15.70 29.47 -10.20
N ILE A 393 15.20 28.30 -9.78
CA ILE A 393 13.98 28.19 -8.97
C ILE A 393 14.38 27.99 -7.50
N ALA A 394 13.99 28.93 -6.63
CA ALA A 394 14.15 28.81 -5.19
C ALA A 394 12.96 28.04 -4.61
N LEU A 395 13.22 26.84 -4.05
CA LEU A 395 12.20 26.02 -3.41
C LEU A 395 12.27 26.18 -1.89
N ASP A 396 11.23 26.80 -1.29
CA ASP A 396 11.11 27.01 0.13
C ASP A 396 10.35 25.84 0.77
N ILE A 397 11.07 24.96 1.48
CA ILE A 397 10.52 23.74 2.05
C ILE A 397 9.95 24.02 3.45
N ARG A 398 8.70 23.63 3.68
CA ARG A 398 8.02 23.69 4.97
C ARG A 398 7.52 22.30 5.36
N SER A 399 8.11 21.75 6.43
CA SER A 399 7.75 20.43 6.96
C SER A 399 6.79 20.55 8.14
N PHE A 400 5.76 19.71 8.13
CA PHE A 400 4.72 19.64 9.16
C PHE A 400 4.52 18.18 9.59
N GLU A 401 3.93 17.98 10.77
CA GLU A 401 3.36 16.68 11.11
C GLU A 401 2.33 16.26 10.05
N PHE A 402 2.22 14.95 9.78
CA PHE A 402 1.48 14.45 8.60
C PHE A 402 0.00 14.90 8.56
N ALA A 403 -0.71 14.86 9.70
CA ALA A 403 -2.12 15.27 9.72
C ALA A 403 -2.30 16.76 9.38
N THR A 404 -1.41 17.63 9.89
CA THR A 404 -1.39 19.06 9.57
C THR A 404 -1.06 19.29 8.10
N PHE A 405 -0.02 18.63 7.59
CA PHE A 405 0.35 18.67 6.18
C PHE A 405 -0.81 18.24 5.28
N TYR A 406 -1.44 17.11 5.59
CA TYR A 406 -2.55 16.58 4.81
C TYR A 406 -3.79 17.49 4.86
N ALA A 407 -4.10 18.08 6.02
CA ALA A 407 -5.19 19.05 6.14
C ALA A 407 -4.96 20.29 5.28
N ASP A 408 -3.73 20.80 5.18
CA ASP A 408 -3.36 21.91 4.31
C ASP A 408 -3.50 21.53 2.83
N VAL A 409 -3.09 20.32 2.46
CA VAL A 409 -3.28 19.79 1.09
C VAL A 409 -4.77 19.72 0.73
N GLN A 410 -5.62 19.23 1.65
CA GLN A 410 -7.07 19.17 1.45
C GLN A 410 -7.73 20.55 1.31
N LYS A 411 -7.19 21.57 1.95
CA LYS A 411 -7.66 22.96 1.82
C LYS A 411 -7.10 23.67 0.58
N GLY A 412 -6.19 23.05 -0.17
CA GLY A 412 -5.47 23.68 -1.28
C GLY A 412 -4.49 24.78 -0.83
N ALA A 413 -4.04 24.74 0.41
CA ALA A 413 -3.12 25.72 1.02
C ALA A 413 -1.65 25.35 0.74
N PHE A 414 -1.30 25.18 -0.53
CA PHE A 414 0.04 24.82 -1.00
C PHE A 414 0.28 25.38 -2.42
N GLN A 415 1.54 25.50 -2.83
CA GLN A 415 1.92 25.63 -4.25
C GLN A 415 2.37 24.28 -4.81
N VAL A 416 3.27 23.58 -4.09
CA VAL A 416 3.79 22.26 -4.45
C VAL A 416 3.76 21.34 -3.25
N PHE A 417 3.47 20.05 -3.46
CA PHE A 417 3.67 19.00 -2.46
C PHE A 417 4.04 17.67 -3.13
N SER A 418 4.65 16.77 -2.37
CA SER A 418 4.84 15.38 -2.79
C SER A 418 4.17 14.43 -1.81
N MET A 419 3.50 13.42 -2.36
CA MET A 419 2.88 12.32 -1.60
C MET A 419 2.99 11.01 -2.38
N ARG A 420 2.70 9.91 -1.68
CA ARG A 420 2.51 8.59 -2.29
C ARG A 420 1.02 8.35 -2.48
N TRP A 421 0.68 7.72 -3.59
CA TRP A 421 -0.63 7.14 -3.82
C TRP A 421 -0.55 5.65 -3.52
N VAL A 422 -1.39 5.17 -2.62
CA VAL A 422 -1.39 3.78 -2.15
C VAL A 422 -2.76 3.18 -2.43
N GLY A 423 -2.81 2.12 -3.24
CA GLY A 423 -4.04 1.43 -3.63
C GLY A 423 -4.95 2.23 -4.56
N GLY A 424 -6.06 1.61 -4.99
CA GLY A 424 -7.12 2.24 -5.80
C GLY A 424 -6.72 2.59 -7.23
N ASN A 425 -5.53 2.23 -7.69
CA ASN A 425 -5.08 2.40 -9.07
C ASN A 425 -5.04 1.07 -9.84
N GLU A 426 -5.84 0.12 -9.40
CA GLU A 426 -6.08 -1.17 -10.04
C GLU A 426 -7.16 -1.11 -11.13
N ASP A 427 -7.96 -0.06 -11.18
CA ASP A 427 -8.85 0.30 -12.29
C ASP A 427 -8.58 1.73 -12.74
N PRO A 428 -8.70 2.03 -14.06
CA PRO A 428 -8.53 3.39 -14.58
C PRO A 428 -9.52 4.42 -14.04
N ASP A 429 -10.56 4.05 -13.31
CA ASP A 429 -11.47 4.99 -12.65
C ASP A 429 -10.77 5.89 -11.64
N ILE A 430 -9.54 5.55 -11.24
CA ILE A 430 -8.67 6.44 -10.46
C ILE A 430 -8.49 7.80 -11.13
N PHE A 431 -8.56 7.89 -12.46
CA PHE A 431 -8.47 9.17 -13.17
C PHE A 431 -9.65 10.09 -12.86
N GLU A 432 -10.87 9.56 -12.65
CA GLU A 432 -12.02 10.34 -12.17
C GLU A 432 -11.73 10.94 -10.80
N HIS A 433 -11.23 10.11 -9.91
CA HIS A 433 -10.97 10.52 -8.53
C HIS A 433 -9.91 11.62 -8.42
N VAL A 434 -8.89 11.59 -9.30
CA VAL A 434 -7.68 12.43 -9.20
C VAL A 434 -7.66 13.60 -10.18
N PHE A 435 -8.27 13.48 -11.37
CA PHE A 435 -8.11 14.46 -12.44
C PHE A 435 -9.41 15.00 -13.03
N TYR A 436 -10.58 14.47 -12.67
CA TYR A 436 -11.84 15.03 -13.14
C TYR A 436 -12.04 16.44 -12.56
N SER A 437 -12.44 17.41 -13.39
CA SER A 437 -12.45 18.84 -13.04
C SER A 437 -13.23 19.15 -11.75
N THR A 438 -14.32 18.44 -11.47
CA THR A 438 -15.15 18.67 -10.26
C THR A 438 -14.78 17.75 -9.09
N SER A 439 -13.85 16.81 -9.27
CA SER A 439 -13.40 15.88 -8.23
C SER A 439 -12.43 16.49 -7.22
N THR A 440 -12.70 17.73 -6.80
CA THR A 440 -11.85 18.49 -5.88
C THR A 440 -12.10 18.12 -4.40
N PRO A 441 -11.11 18.35 -3.51
CA PRO A 441 -11.31 18.22 -2.07
C PRO A 441 -12.48 19.08 -1.54
N PRO A 442 -13.18 18.64 -0.45
CA PRO A 442 -12.92 17.44 0.32
C PRO A 442 -13.57 16.17 -0.25
N LYS A 443 -14.33 16.26 -1.35
CA LYS A 443 -15.11 15.13 -1.89
C LYS A 443 -14.24 14.07 -2.58
N ARG A 444 -13.19 14.50 -3.30
CA ARG A 444 -12.30 13.69 -4.11
C ARG A 444 -10.85 14.20 -4.02
N ALA A 445 -9.97 13.73 -4.90
CA ALA A 445 -8.53 13.94 -4.78
C ALA A 445 -7.89 14.74 -5.91
N ASN A 446 -8.66 15.48 -6.70
CA ASN A 446 -8.09 16.49 -7.62
C ASN A 446 -7.56 17.69 -6.81
N ARG A 447 -6.49 17.45 -6.06
CA ARG A 447 -5.87 18.40 -5.13
C ARG A 447 -5.17 19.54 -5.87
N GLY A 448 -4.70 19.27 -7.09
CA GLY A 448 -4.07 20.26 -7.97
C GLY A 448 -5.04 21.22 -8.64
N TYR A 449 -6.35 20.99 -8.52
CA TYR A 449 -7.40 21.76 -9.19
C TYR A 449 -7.22 21.79 -10.72
N TYR A 450 -6.78 20.68 -11.28
CA TYR A 450 -6.70 20.50 -12.72
C TYR A 450 -8.10 20.53 -13.34
N ALA A 451 -8.23 21.17 -14.50
CA ALA A 451 -9.47 21.19 -15.25
C ALA A 451 -9.16 21.16 -16.76
N ASN A 452 -9.70 20.14 -17.42
CA ASN A 452 -9.62 20.00 -18.87
C ASN A 452 -10.86 19.24 -19.38
N PRO A 453 -11.78 19.91 -20.10
CA PRO A 453 -13.02 19.29 -20.58
C PRO A 453 -12.80 18.06 -21.48
N ALA A 454 -11.67 18.00 -22.22
CA ALA A 454 -11.36 16.82 -23.04
C ALA A 454 -11.01 15.60 -22.17
N VAL A 455 -10.30 15.82 -21.06
CA VAL A 455 -10.00 14.77 -20.08
C VAL A 455 -11.26 14.32 -19.37
N ASP A 456 -12.15 15.24 -18.96
CA ASP A 456 -13.43 14.92 -18.34
C ASP A 456 -14.28 14.04 -19.28
N ALA A 457 -14.38 14.41 -20.56
CA ALA A 457 -15.13 13.64 -21.56
C ALA A 457 -14.56 12.22 -21.76
N LEU A 458 -13.23 12.07 -21.78
CA LEU A 458 -12.58 10.75 -21.88
C LEU A 458 -12.82 9.89 -20.63
N ILE A 459 -12.80 10.51 -19.44
CA ILE A 459 -13.13 9.82 -18.18
C ILE A 459 -14.57 9.31 -18.24
N ASP A 460 -15.54 10.16 -18.60
CA ASP A 460 -16.95 9.79 -18.69
C ASP A 460 -17.17 8.69 -19.74
N GLN A 461 -16.48 8.76 -20.87
CA GLN A 461 -16.55 7.70 -21.90
C GLN A 461 -15.97 6.38 -21.39
N GLY A 462 -14.78 6.39 -20.74
CA GLY A 462 -14.13 5.19 -20.24
C GLY A 462 -14.90 4.51 -19.09
N ARG A 463 -15.68 5.27 -18.32
CA ARG A 463 -16.55 4.74 -17.25
C ARG A 463 -17.79 4.03 -17.79
N ARG A 464 -18.25 4.40 -18.99
CA ARG A 464 -19.45 3.82 -19.63
C ARG A 464 -19.11 2.66 -20.59
N GLU A 465 -17.90 2.63 -21.12
CA GLU A 465 -17.47 1.61 -22.09
C GLU A 465 -17.22 0.27 -21.38
N THR A 466 -17.90 -0.80 -21.80
CA THR A 466 -17.78 -2.14 -21.24
C THR A 466 -16.74 -3.00 -21.96
N ASP A 467 -16.38 -2.66 -23.19
CA ASP A 467 -15.32 -3.34 -23.93
C ASP A 467 -13.94 -2.88 -23.44
N GLN A 468 -13.16 -3.81 -22.87
CA GLN A 468 -11.86 -3.51 -22.29
C GLN A 468 -10.85 -2.96 -23.31
N ALA A 469 -10.90 -3.43 -24.57
CA ALA A 469 -9.98 -2.95 -25.60
C ALA A 469 -10.27 -1.50 -25.99
N LYS A 470 -11.55 -1.13 -26.09
CA LYS A 470 -11.96 0.27 -26.32
C LYS A 470 -11.66 1.14 -25.11
N ARG A 471 -11.91 0.65 -23.87
CA ARG A 471 -11.51 1.34 -22.64
C ARG A 471 -10.01 1.64 -22.63
N ARG A 472 -9.17 0.67 -23.03
CA ARG A 472 -7.72 0.85 -23.14
C ARG A 472 -7.34 2.01 -24.07
N GLN A 473 -8.00 2.12 -25.23
CA GLN A 473 -7.74 3.21 -26.18
C GLN A 473 -8.13 4.57 -25.61
N ILE A 474 -9.29 4.66 -24.95
CA ILE A 474 -9.77 5.88 -24.30
C ILE A 474 -8.77 6.35 -23.23
N TYR A 475 -8.36 5.45 -22.33
CA TYR A 475 -7.42 5.78 -21.27
C TYR A 475 -5.99 5.98 -21.76
N ALA A 476 -5.61 5.44 -22.92
CA ALA A 476 -4.32 5.74 -23.54
C ALA A 476 -4.25 7.20 -24.00
N GLU A 477 -5.32 7.69 -24.65
CA GLU A 477 -5.42 9.09 -25.07
C GLU A 477 -5.47 10.05 -23.86
N LEU A 478 -6.24 9.70 -22.84
CA LEU A 478 -6.29 10.45 -21.57
C LEU A 478 -4.90 10.61 -20.96
N GLN A 479 -4.13 9.52 -20.83
CA GLN A 479 -2.77 9.56 -20.29
C GLN A 479 -1.83 10.41 -21.14
N ARG A 480 -2.01 10.43 -22.46
CA ARG A 480 -1.23 11.29 -23.36
C ARG A 480 -1.48 12.77 -23.07
N ILE A 481 -2.74 13.17 -22.88
CA ILE A 481 -3.09 14.55 -22.54
C ILE A 481 -2.54 14.92 -21.16
N LEU A 482 -2.72 14.08 -20.16
CA LEU A 482 -2.20 14.31 -18.81
C LEU A 482 -0.68 14.46 -18.79
N ALA A 483 0.04 13.67 -19.61
CA ALA A 483 1.49 13.80 -19.72
C ALA A 483 1.92 15.12 -20.38
N GLN A 484 1.11 15.67 -21.28
CA GLN A 484 1.37 17.00 -21.89
C GLN A 484 1.05 18.15 -20.92
N ASP A 485 -0.09 18.07 -20.24
CA ASP A 485 -0.57 19.11 -19.32
C ASP A 485 0.20 19.13 -18.00
N LEU A 486 0.79 18.00 -17.60
CA LEU A 486 1.54 17.83 -16.37
C LEU A 486 0.84 18.38 -15.11
N PRO A 487 -0.39 17.96 -14.76
CA PRO A 487 -0.96 18.31 -13.47
C PRO A 487 -0.13 17.74 -12.32
N TYR A 488 0.49 16.58 -12.54
CA TYR A 488 1.47 15.94 -11.67
C TYR A 488 2.78 15.69 -12.43
N ILE A 489 3.90 15.82 -11.73
CA ILE A 489 5.18 15.30 -12.20
C ILE A 489 5.32 13.90 -11.63
N ASN A 490 5.27 12.89 -12.50
CA ASN A 490 5.45 11.50 -12.14
C ASN A 490 6.88 11.25 -11.69
N LEU A 491 7.08 10.64 -10.52
CA LEU A 491 8.40 10.36 -9.98
C LEU A 491 8.75 8.88 -10.17
N TRP A 492 8.18 7.98 -9.36
CA TRP A 492 8.46 6.54 -9.40
C TRP A 492 7.32 5.72 -8.81
N TYR A 493 7.39 4.41 -9.09
CA TYR A 493 6.65 3.37 -8.37
C TYR A 493 7.61 2.67 -7.42
N PHE A 494 7.12 2.31 -6.22
CA PHE A 494 7.85 1.49 -5.26
C PHE A 494 7.69 0.02 -5.61
N ASP A 495 8.77 -0.74 -5.48
CA ASP A 495 8.71 -2.19 -5.59
C ASP A 495 8.17 -2.78 -4.27
N ASN A 496 7.45 -3.90 -4.38
CA ASN A 496 7.13 -4.72 -3.23
C ASN A 496 8.32 -5.62 -2.95
N VAL A 497 8.84 -5.55 -1.73
CA VAL A 497 10.03 -6.30 -1.32
C VAL A 497 9.67 -7.20 -0.15
N ALA A 498 9.84 -8.53 -0.33
CA ALA A 498 9.77 -9.50 0.75
C ALA A 498 11.17 -9.94 1.15
N VAL A 499 11.48 -9.77 2.42
CA VAL A 499 12.63 -10.44 3.05
C VAL A 499 12.08 -11.67 3.75
N HIS A 500 12.57 -12.85 3.39
CA HIS A 500 12.04 -14.08 3.96
C HIS A 500 13.10 -15.13 4.27
N SER A 501 12.79 -16.01 5.21
CA SER A 501 13.61 -17.17 5.57
C SER A 501 13.74 -18.15 4.40
N LYS A 502 14.94 -18.67 4.14
CA LYS A 502 15.20 -19.76 3.17
C LYS A 502 14.54 -21.10 3.55
N ARG A 503 13.90 -21.20 4.71
CA ARG A 503 13.02 -22.33 4.98
C ARG A 503 11.76 -22.34 4.11
N LEU A 504 11.43 -21.22 3.48
CA LEU A 504 10.39 -21.10 2.46
C LEU A 504 11.02 -21.13 1.07
N LYS A 505 10.27 -21.67 0.09
CA LYS A 505 10.59 -21.49 -1.34
C LYS A 505 10.42 -20.04 -1.73
N PRO A 506 10.95 -19.59 -2.90
CA PRO A 506 10.71 -18.24 -3.41
C PRO A 506 9.21 -17.87 -3.42
N LEU A 507 8.90 -16.66 -3.00
CA LEU A 507 7.53 -16.16 -2.85
C LEU A 507 7.09 -15.43 -4.12
N ALA A 508 5.90 -15.77 -4.64
CA ALA A 508 5.29 -15.09 -5.78
C ALA A 508 4.48 -13.87 -5.32
N ILE A 509 5.15 -12.74 -5.09
CA ILE A 509 4.53 -11.51 -4.59
C ILE A 509 3.76 -10.82 -5.72
N SER A 510 2.50 -10.45 -5.47
CA SER A 510 1.68 -9.70 -6.42
C SER A 510 2.10 -8.22 -6.51
N PRO A 511 1.83 -7.55 -7.64
CA PRO A 511 2.05 -6.10 -7.78
C PRO A 511 1.27 -5.26 -6.77
N SER A 512 0.11 -5.69 -6.31
CA SER A 512 -0.67 -5.02 -5.27
C SER A 512 -0.02 -5.09 -3.87
N GLY A 513 0.93 -6.01 -3.66
CA GLY A 513 1.56 -6.25 -2.36
C GLY A 513 0.61 -6.92 -1.36
N ASP A 514 -0.37 -7.65 -1.85
CA ASP A 514 -1.30 -8.45 -1.06
C ASP A 514 -0.63 -9.71 -0.49
N TYR A 515 -1.32 -10.38 0.43
CA TYR A 515 -0.81 -11.60 1.07
C TYR A 515 -1.22 -12.88 0.33
N ASP A 516 -1.72 -12.78 -0.91
CA ASP A 516 -2.16 -13.91 -1.73
C ASP A 516 -1.08 -14.96 -1.99
N PHE A 517 0.20 -14.56 -1.98
CA PHE A 517 1.33 -15.50 -2.08
C PHE A 517 1.32 -16.57 -0.97
N LEU A 518 0.66 -16.32 0.17
CA LEU A 518 0.51 -17.31 1.25
C LEU A 518 -0.37 -18.51 0.84
N ARG A 519 -1.23 -18.35 -0.18
CA ARG A 519 -2.01 -19.45 -0.77
C ARG A 519 -1.11 -20.50 -1.43
N THR A 520 0.02 -20.06 -2.01
CA THR A 520 0.95 -20.91 -2.76
C THR A 520 2.29 -21.13 -2.05
N ALA A 521 2.53 -20.47 -0.93
CA ALA A 521 3.77 -20.58 -0.17
C ALA A 521 4.02 -22.04 0.28
N GLU A 522 5.29 -22.44 0.22
CA GLU A 522 5.73 -23.80 0.57
C GLU A 522 7.02 -23.75 1.37
N PHE A 523 7.17 -24.70 2.29
CA PHE A 523 8.45 -24.95 2.92
C PHE A 523 9.44 -25.58 1.93
N ALA A 524 10.68 -25.09 1.96
CA ALA A 524 11.77 -25.77 1.27
C ALA A 524 12.00 -27.14 1.91
N ARG A 525 12.22 -28.16 1.10
CA ARG A 525 12.59 -29.48 1.64
C ARG A 525 13.89 -29.35 2.42
N ALA A 526 13.92 -29.82 3.66
CA ALA A 526 15.18 -29.92 4.41
C ALA A 526 16.16 -30.72 3.53
N SER A 527 17.29 -30.11 3.16
CA SER A 527 18.41 -30.86 2.58
C SER A 527 18.83 -31.90 3.62
N ARG A 528 18.61 -33.18 3.31
CA ARG A 528 19.02 -34.32 4.14
C ARG A 528 20.54 -34.39 4.24
#